data_e061c44ca7399f4e52740d90f05eb32d
#
_entry.id   e061c44ca7399f4e52740d90f05eb32d
#
_cell.length_a   1.000
_cell.length_b   1.000
_cell.length_c   1.000
_cell.angle_alpha   90.00
_cell.angle_beta   90.00
_cell.angle_gamma   90.00
#
_symmetry.space_group_name_H-M   'P 1'
#
loop_
_entity.id
_entity.type
_entity.pdbx_description
1 polymer ?
#
loop_
_entity_poly.entity_id
_entity_poly.type
_entity_poly.pdbx_seq_one_letter_code
_entity_poly.pdbx_strand_id
1 'polypeptide(L)'
;MLRIKHLIILSLGIILAACSPKEKPEASKDIVLRFNDQGTFKILQLTDTHICWENQEEYAKALHQLCYMLDTEKPDIAVFTGDVVTGIGADSSWVNFLKPFDEREIPFVVTFGNHDREQELTERQLADIVMSHPMSLNTAKSGWLDDVAVEIKSSSGDGIAALLYCMDSGDYSMNESVDSHYGWFRWDQVDWYRQTSFAYTNAHAGVPYPAYSFFHIPLLEYGETFNSAPAVSGVREENECPGYLNTGLFSAFVECGDVHAIFTGHDHVNDYVVKKDDVYLIYGRFSGRNTTYNNLPFGSRIIELTEGDYGLRTWVREEDGGVVQVDTLKVDLDYTLHKAVDAKGKEHGLTRTEFIGDYTVAEDILSGTKMASEVVSTPFVVRKRHTESHGYLQTGKLFVPETGVWFFHVTSRGKATLHVDDWTISGDDLFQGRVNLEKGFHDFKVIMADKAGGQDRLRVQWRRLDHAKYQDIPEEYLYLE
;
A
#
# COMPACT_ATOMS: atom_id res chain seq x y z
N MET A 1 -78.26 29.21 -50.57
CA MET A 1 -77.76 29.00 -49.22
C MET A 1 -76.77 27.81 -49.25
N LEU A 2 -75.49 28.07 -49.35
CA LEU A 2 -74.48 27.04 -49.10
C LEU A 2 -73.22 27.78 -48.65
N ARG A 3 -72.83 27.55 -47.42
CA ARG A 3 -71.63 28.16 -46.82
C ARG A 3 -70.42 27.32 -47.21
N ILE A 4 -69.47 27.95 -47.93
CA ILE A 4 -68.12 27.34 -48.22
C ILE A 4 -67.18 27.66 -47.01
N LYS A 5 -66.71 26.64 -46.32
CA LYS A 5 -65.70 26.74 -45.30
C LYS A 5 -64.29 26.70 -45.94
N HIS A 6 -63.51 27.74 -45.76
CA HIS A 6 -62.13 27.77 -46.17
C HIS A 6 -61.29 26.99 -45.15
N LEU A 7 -60.57 26.00 -45.62
CA LEU A 7 -59.64 25.22 -44.87
C LEU A 7 -58.23 25.84 -45.07
N ILE A 8 -57.72 26.46 -44.04
CA ILE A 8 -56.31 26.94 -44.04
C ILE A 8 -55.43 25.79 -43.65
N ILE A 9 -54.59 25.32 -44.57
CA ILE A 9 -53.54 24.33 -44.32
C ILE A 9 -52.32 25.11 -43.86
N LEU A 10 -51.99 24.96 -42.59
CA LEU A 10 -50.71 25.43 -42.00
C LEU A 10 -49.64 24.38 -42.23
N SER A 11 -48.71 24.64 -43.15
CA SER A 11 -47.54 23.79 -43.37
C SER A 11 -46.50 24.03 -42.25
N LEU A 12 -46.39 23.09 -41.33
CA LEU A 12 -45.38 23.08 -40.31
C LEU A 12 -44.06 22.54 -40.93
N GLY A 13 -43.12 23.42 -41.20
CA GLY A 13 -41.79 23.06 -41.64
C GLY A 13 -40.99 22.45 -40.48
N ILE A 14 -40.75 21.16 -40.53
CA ILE A 14 -39.84 20.48 -39.60
C ILE A 14 -38.41 20.77 -40.06
N ILE A 15 -37.71 21.63 -39.31
CA ILE A 15 -36.26 21.79 -39.44
C ILE A 15 -35.65 20.58 -38.79
N LEU A 16 -35.20 19.61 -39.58
CA LEU A 16 -34.32 18.55 -39.17
C LEU A 16 -32.92 19.16 -38.95
N ALA A 17 -32.62 19.51 -37.71
CA ALA A 17 -31.23 19.73 -37.31
C ALA A 17 -30.48 18.39 -37.44
N ALA A 18 -29.64 18.28 -38.45
CA ALA A 18 -28.68 17.16 -38.58
C ALA A 18 -27.69 17.25 -37.41
N CYS A 19 -27.92 16.45 -36.37
CA CYS A 19 -26.86 16.13 -35.44
C CYS A 19 -25.81 15.34 -36.22
N SER A 20 -24.67 15.97 -36.51
CA SER A 20 -23.47 15.24 -36.90
C SER A 20 -23.18 14.20 -35.80
N PRO A 21 -22.89 12.94 -36.14
CA PRO A 21 -22.44 12.00 -35.14
C PRO A 21 -21.17 12.58 -34.52
N LYS A 22 -21.15 12.80 -33.19
CA LYS A 22 -19.90 12.98 -32.46
C LYS A 22 -19.05 11.75 -32.80
N GLU A 23 -17.88 11.97 -33.39
CA GLU A 23 -16.89 10.93 -33.53
C GLU A 23 -16.74 10.27 -32.15
N LYS A 24 -16.88 8.95 -32.14
CA LYS A 24 -16.51 8.18 -30.94
C LYS A 24 -15.05 8.50 -30.67
N PRO A 25 -14.66 8.78 -29.43
CA PRO A 25 -13.25 8.86 -29.10
C PRO A 25 -12.60 7.60 -29.61
N GLU A 26 -11.48 7.71 -30.33
CA GLU A 26 -10.63 6.57 -30.63
C GLU A 26 -10.43 5.76 -29.36
N ALA A 27 -10.57 4.44 -29.45
CA ALA A 27 -10.35 3.58 -28.31
C ALA A 27 -8.99 3.93 -27.69
N SER A 28 -8.98 4.28 -26.41
CA SER A 28 -7.76 4.53 -25.68
C SER A 28 -6.81 3.35 -25.94
N LYS A 29 -5.57 3.63 -26.36
CA LYS A 29 -4.52 2.60 -26.41
C LYS A 29 -4.56 1.89 -25.05
N ASP A 30 -4.63 0.57 -25.03
CA ASP A 30 -4.48 -0.19 -23.80
C ASP A 30 -3.04 0.03 -23.29
N ILE A 31 -2.87 0.97 -22.38
CA ILE A 31 -1.55 1.28 -21.79
C ILE A 31 -1.20 0.14 -20.83
N VAL A 32 -0.13 -0.58 -21.17
CA VAL A 32 0.38 -1.66 -20.33
C VAL A 32 1.71 -1.24 -19.74
N LEU A 33 1.75 -1.07 -18.44
CA LEU A 33 2.98 -0.85 -17.69
C LEU A 33 3.67 -2.18 -17.41
N ARG A 34 4.99 -2.22 -17.54
CA ARG A 34 5.75 -3.46 -17.41
C ARG A 34 7.19 -3.18 -16.95
N PHE A 35 7.72 -4.05 -16.10
CA PHE A 35 9.15 -4.07 -15.83
C PHE A 35 9.93 -4.29 -17.14
N ASN A 36 11.03 -3.58 -17.31
CA ASN A 36 11.90 -3.73 -18.47
C ASN A 36 12.69 -5.07 -18.43
N ASP A 37 13.47 -5.35 -19.48
CA ASP A 37 14.26 -6.60 -19.57
C ASP A 37 15.34 -6.74 -18.49
N GLN A 38 15.71 -5.66 -17.80
CA GLN A 38 16.60 -5.67 -16.64
C GLN A 38 15.87 -5.91 -15.33
N GLY A 39 14.54 -6.06 -15.37
CA GLY A 39 13.69 -6.19 -14.18
C GLY A 39 13.58 -4.90 -13.38
N THR A 40 13.70 -3.73 -14.02
CA THR A 40 13.52 -2.43 -13.34
C THR A 40 12.33 -1.67 -13.89
N PHE A 41 11.74 -0.81 -13.05
CA PHE A 41 10.62 0.07 -13.38
C PHE A 41 10.81 1.40 -12.68
N LYS A 42 10.76 2.51 -13.42
CA LYS A 42 11.07 3.84 -12.92
C LYS A 42 9.82 4.72 -12.84
N ILE A 43 9.60 5.33 -11.68
CA ILE A 43 8.50 6.25 -11.41
C ILE A 43 9.08 7.64 -11.16
N LEU A 44 8.48 8.67 -11.77
CA LEU A 44 8.73 10.06 -11.49
C LEU A 44 7.62 10.60 -10.60
N GLN A 45 7.92 11.00 -9.37
CA GLN A 45 6.98 11.73 -8.51
C GLN A 45 7.14 13.23 -8.77
N LEU A 46 6.03 13.89 -9.08
CA LEU A 46 5.89 15.33 -9.20
C LEU A 46 4.90 15.81 -8.15
N THR A 47 5.25 16.85 -7.41
CA THR A 47 4.38 17.37 -6.33
C THR A 47 4.58 18.87 -6.19
N ASP A 48 3.54 19.57 -5.71
CA ASP A 48 3.63 20.98 -5.32
C ASP A 48 4.26 21.85 -6.42
N THR A 49 3.80 21.67 -7.63
CA THR A 49 4.32 22.41 -8.80
C THR A 49 3.81 23.84 -8.83
N HIS A 50 2.57 24.07 -8.36
CA HIS A 50 1.90 25.37 -8.24
C HIS A 50 2.03 26.24 -9.47
N ILE A 51 1.88 25.67 -10.67
CA ILE A 51 1.92 26.44 -11.90
C ILE A 51 0.69 27.33 -12.05
N CYS A 52 0.88 28.50 -12.62
CA CYS A 52 -0.19 29.46 -12.87
C CYS A 52 -0.04 30.04 -14.29
N TRP A 53 -1.12 29.94 -15.11
CA TRP A 53 -1.09 30.43 -16.48
C TRP A 53 -0.84 31.93 -16.60
N GLU A 54 -1.32 32.73 -15.66
CA GLU A 54 -1.07 34.17 -15.66
C GLU A 54 0.40 34.52 -15.46
N ASN A 55 1.18 33.69 -14.80
CA ASN A 55 2.61 33.85 -14.60
C ASN A 55 3.39 33.08 -15.67
N GLN A 56 3.36 33.55 -16.90
CA GLN A 56 3.96 32.88 -18.06
C GLN A 56 5.47 32.63 -17.92
N GLU A 57 6.19 33.47 -17.17
CA GLU A 57 7.62 33.27 -16.95
C GLU A 57 7.89 32.05 -16.08
N GLU A 58 7.24 31.95 -14.92
CA GLU A 58 7.41 30.81 -14.01
C GLU A 58 6.78 29.54 -14.61
N TYR A 59 5.64 29.67 -15.30
CA TYR A 59 5.05 28.55 -16.05
C TYR A 59 6.03 27.96 -17.06
N ALA A 60 6.69 28.80 -17.88
CA ALA A 60 7.67 28.34 -18.88
C ALA A 60 8.88 27.65 -18.22
N LYS A 61 9.32 28.13 -17.06
CA LYS A 61 10.43 27.52 -16.31
C LYS A 61 10.02 26.15 -15.76
N ALA A 62 8.83 26.04 -15.17
CA ALA A 62 8.29 24.78 -14.65
C ALA A 62 8.10 23.75 -15.78
N LEU A 63 7.56 24.17 -16.92
CA LEU A 63 7.41 23.33 -18.10
C LEU A 63 8.77 22.86 -18.67
N HIS A 64 9.75 23.76 -18.73
CA HIS A 64 11.12 23.41 -19.14
C HIS A 64 11.73 22.37 -18.20
N GLN A 65 11.56 22.55 -16.90
CA GLN A 65 12.05 21.63 -15.88
C GLN A 65 11.37 20.28 -15.99
N LEU A 66 10.05 20.24 -16.17
CA LEU A 66 9.32 19.01 -16.42
C LEU A 66 9.89 18.25 -17.63
N CYS A 67 10.04 18.94 -18.77
CA CYS A 67 10.62 18.34 -19.97
C CYS A 67 12.04 17.79 -19.71
N TYR A 68 12.86 18.56 -18.99
CA TYR A 68 14.22 18.12 -18.61
C TYR A 68 14.18 16.84 -17.76
N MET A 69 13.28 16.74 -16.77
CA MET A 69 13.11 15.54 -15.94
C MET A 69 12.69 14.32 -16.78
N LEU A 70 11.69 14.50 -17.66
CA LEU A 70 11.20 13.43 -18.54
C LEU A 70 12.30 12.92 -19.47
N ASP A 71 13.07 13.82 -20.08
CA ASP A 71 14.11 13.47 -21.06
C ASP A 71 15.36 12.88 -20.40
N THR A 72 15.67 13.29 -19.16
CA THR A 72 16.86 12.83 -18.41
C THR A 72 16.59 11.51 -17.70
N GLU A 73 15.50 11.41 -16.97
CA GLU A 73 15.19 10.24 -16.15
C GLU A 73 14.48 9.14 -16.94
N LYS A 74 13.73 9.50 -17.99
CA LYS A 74 12.98 8.58 -18.85
C LYS A 74 12.13 7.61 -18.00
N PRO A 75 11.20 8.13 -17.20
CA PRO A 75 10.38 7.30 -16.33
C PRO A 75 9.41 6.45 -17.15
N ASP A 76 9.05 5.27 -16.63
CA ASP A 76 8.02 4.41 -17.20
C ASP A 76 6.61 4.91 -16.87
N ILE A 77 6.48 5.71 -15.81
CA ILE A 77 5.26 6.41 -15.39
C ILE A 77 5.62 7.65 -14.59
N ALA A 78 4.75 8.67 -14.63
CA ALA A 78 4.78 9.77 -13.68
C ALA A 78 3.55 9.74 -12.76
N VAL A 79 3.74 10.11 -11.48
CA VAL A 79 2.65 10.28 -10.52
C VAL A 79 2.71 11.67 -9.94
N PHE A 80 1.64 12.43 -10.13
CA PHE A 80 1.45 13.72 -9.50
C PHE A 80 0.80 13.51 -8.13
N THR A 81 1.48 13.96 -7.09
CA THR A 81 0.96 13.94 -5.72
C THR A 81 0.48 15.30 -5.28
N GLY A 82 -0.36 15.94 -6.12
CA GLY A 82 -1.16 17.11 -5.80
C GLY A 82 -0.47 18.46 -5.94
N ASP A 83 -1.28 19.50 -5.80
CA ASP A 83 -0.93 20.92 -5.86
C ASP A 83 -0.16 21.29 -7.14
N VAL A 84 -0.71 20.85 -8.27
CA VAL A 84 -0.07 20.99 -9.58
C VAL A 84 -0.33 22.38 -10.15
N VAL A 85 -1.59 22.83 -10.10
CA VAL A 85 -2.03 24.08 -10.72
C VAL A 85 -2.67 25.00 -9.69
N THR A 86 -2.30 26.28 -9.72
CA THR A 86 -2.86 27.32 -8.87
C THR A 86 -3.26 28.54 -9.69
N GLY A 87 -4.16 29.39 -9.17
CA GLY A 87 -4.49 30.68 -9.79
C GLY A 87 -5.34 30.58 -11.03
N ILE A 88 -5.44 31.69 -11.77
CA ILE A 88 -6.34 31.88 -12.91
C ILE A 88 -5.76 31.24 -14.18
N GLY A 89 -6.66 30.73 -15.06
CA GLY A 89 -6.31 30.03 -16.29
C GLY A 89 -5.93 28.58 -16.06
N ALA A 90 -6.59 27.95 -15.09
CA ALA A 90 -6.33 26.57 -14.71
C ALA A 90 -6.52 25.58 -15.87
N ASP A 91 -7.52 25.79 -16.73
CA ASP A 91 -7.77 24.98 -17.92
C ASP A 91 -6.53 24.96 -18.84
N SER A 92 -5.99 26.14 -19.12
CA SER A 92 -4.81 26.30 -19.96
C SER A 92 -3.54 25.74 -19.30
N SER A 93 -3.41 25.91 -17.97
CA SER A 93 -2.33 25.30 -17.20
C SER A 93 -2.33 23.79 -17.33
N TRP A 94 -3.43 23.15 -16.96
CA TRP A 94 -3.56 21.70 -16.99
C TRP A 94 -3.34 21.11 -18.38
N VAL A 95 -4.10 21.61 -19.39
CA VAL A 95 -4.01 21.11 -20.78
C VAL A 95 -2.58 21.21 -21.33
N ASN A 96 -1.87 22.32 -21.08
CA ASN A 96 -0.55 22.47 -21.65
C ASN A 96 0.57 21.81 -20.85
N PHE A 97 0.41 21.71 -19.53
CA PHE A 97 1.43 21.08 -18.66
C PHE A 97 1.45 19.54 -18.80
N LEU A 98 0.35 18.94 -19.19
CA LEU A 98 0.27 17.48 -19.40
C LEU A 98 0.66 17.06 -20.84
N LYS A 99 0.70 17.97 -21.82
CA LYS A 99 1.12 17.65 -23.21
C LYS A 99 2.49 16.94 -23.33
N PRO A 100 3.54 17.31 -22.59
CA PRO A 100 4.83 16.64 -22.66
C PRO A 100 4.78 15.14 -22.44
N PHE A 101 3.80 14.64 -21.65
CA PHE A 101 3.60 13.21 -21.42
C PHE A 101 3.03 12.54 -22.67
N ASP A 102 2.02 13.14 -23.30
CA ASP A 102 1.44 12.64 -24.55
C ASP A 102 2.47 12.59 -25.67
N GLU A 103 3.29 13.65 -25.78
CA GLU A 103 4.34 13.78 -26.80
C GLU A 103 5.45 12.73 -26.66
N ARG A 104 5.71 12.25 -25.43
CA ARG A 104 6.73 11.26 -25.11
C ARG A 104 6.17 9.85 -24.89
N GLU A 105 4.86 9.71 -25.02
CA GLU A 105 4.15 8.46 -24.71
C GLU A 105 4.46 7.93 -23.29
N ILE A 106 4.59 8.85 -22.30
CA ILE A 106 4.83 8.51 -20.89
C ILE A 106 3.49 8.53 -20.16
N PRO A 107 3.01 7.40 -19.63
CA PRO A 107 1.79 7.34 -18.82
C PRO A 107 1.91 8.16 -17.55
N PHE A 108 0.77 8.68 -17.07
CA PHE A 108 0.74 9.39 -15.80
C PHE A 108 -0.57 9.16 -15.02
N VAL A 109 -0.49 9.40 -13.71
CA VAL A 109 -1.63 9.49 -12.80
C VAL A 109 -1.56 10.80 -12.04
N VAL A 110 -2.71 11.44 -11.84
CA VAL A 110 -2.84 12.64 -11.01
C VAL A 110 -3.66 12.28 -9.77
N THR A 111 -3.14 12.57 -8.59
CA THR A 111 -3.94 12.78 -7.38
C THR A 111 -4.00 14.29 -7.12
N PHE A 112 -5.19 14.82 -6.82
CA PHE A 112 -5.31 16.24 -6.54
C PHE A 112 -4.83 16.58 -5.13
N GLY A 113 -4.28 17.79 -4.97
CA GLY A 113 -4.04 18.43 -3.70
C GLY A 113 -5.14 19.43 -3.35
N ASN A 114 -4.96 20.13 -2.24
CA ASN A 114 -5.95 21.11 -1.78
C ASN A 114 -6.02 22.34 -2.68
N HIS A 115 -4.87 22.82 -3.21
CA HIS A 115 -4.86 23.99 -4.09
C HIS A 115 -5.37 23.73 -5.51
N ASP A 116 -5.36 22.48 -5.98
CA ASP A 116 -5.93 22.14 -7.30
C ASP A 116 -7.43 22.41 -7.38
N ARG A 117 -8.12 22.53 -6.25
CA ARG A 117 -9.57 22.76 -6.13
C ARG A 117 -9.97 24.21 -5.83
N GLU A 118 -9.01 25.10 -5.65
CA GLU A 118 -9.23 26.51 -5.32
C GLU A 118 -9.45 27.40 -6.53
N GLN A 119 -9.61 26.82 -7.72
CA GLN A 119 -9.63 27.53 -8.98
C GLN A 119 -11.04 27.68 -9.54
N GLU A 120 -11.14 28.31 -10.72
CA GLU A 120 -12.41 28.55 -11.41
C GLU A 120 -13.06 27.29 -11.98
N LEU A 121 -12.35 26.16 -12.04
CA LEU A 121 -12.85 24.91 -12.58
C LEU A 121 -13.52 24.07 -11.49
N THR A 122 -14.61 23.42 -11.85
CA THR A 122 -15.21 22.39 -11.02
C THR A 122 -14.37 21.12 -11.10
N GLU A 123 -14.42 20.28 -10.06
CA GLU A 123 -13.72 18.99 -10.05
C GLU A 123 -14.03 18.11 -11.25
N ARG A 124 -15.28 18.14 -11.73
CA ARG A 124 -15.66 17.43 -12.95
C ARG A 124 -14.90 17.95 -14.17
N GLN A 125 -14.72 19.27 -14.29
CA GLN A 125 -13.97 19.86 -15.39
C GLN A 125 -12.48 19.53 -15.29
N LEU A 126 -11.92 19.56 -14.08
CA LEU A 126 -10.54 19.12 -13.83
C LEU A 126 -10.34 17.65 -14.22
N ALA A 127 -11.22 16.77 -13.75
CA ALA A 127 -11.18 15.36 -14.08
C ALA A 127 -11.30 15.11 -15.60
N ASP A 128 -12.22 15.80 -16.28
CA ASP A 128 -12.43 15.70 -17.72
C ASP A 128 -11.17 16.18 -18.49
N ILE A 129 -10.47 17.23 -18.02
CA ILE A 129 -9.20 17.68 -18.63
C ILE A 129 -8.13 16.62 -18.46
N VAL A 130 -7.87 16.15 -17.23
CA VAL A 130 -6.84 15.14 -16.95
C VAL A 130 -7.08 13.89 -17.79
N MET A 131 -8.31 13.39 -17.82
CA MET A 131 -8.68 12.18 -18.58
C MET A 131 -8.73 12.38 -20.11
N SER A 132 -8.74 13.63 -20.59
CA SER A 132 -8.69 13.90 -22.02
C SER A 132 -7.32 13.63 -22.65
N HIS A 133 -6.27 13.54 -21.83
CA HIS A 133 -4.93 13.22 -22.27
C HIS A 133 -4.78 11.73 -22.53
N PRO A 134 -4.27 11.30 -23.71
CA PRO A 134 -4.13 9.90 -24.08
C PRO A 134 -3.26 9.06 -23.14
N MET A 135 -2.32 9.70 -22.43
CA MET A 135 -1.42 9.02 -21.48
C MET A 135 -1.93 9.01 -20.05
N SER A 136 -3.09 9.59 -19.76
CA SER A 136 -3.70 9.54 -18.44
C SER A 136 -4.24 8.16 -18.10
N LEU A 137 -3.90 7.66 -16.92
CA LEU A 137 -4.45 6.42 -16.34
C LEU A 137 -5.58 6.68 -15.35
N ASN A 138 -5.95 7.93 -15.13
CA ASN A 138 -7.04 8.30 -14.24
C ASN A 138 -8.40 7.84 -14.74
N THR A 139 -9.30 7.55 -13.81
CA THR A 139 -10.71 7.29 -14.05
C THR A 139 -11.59 8.19 -13.17
N ALA A 140 -12.82 8.44 -13.59
CA ALA A 140 -13.75 9.28 -12.83
C ALA A 140 -15.20 8.80 -13.03
N LYS A 141 -15.64 7.87 -12.19
CA LYS A 141 -17.01 7.30 -12.26
C LYS A 141 -18.06 8.24 -11.65
N SER A 142 -17.70 8.95 -10.60
CA SER A 142 -18.58 9.84 -9.83
C SER A 142 -18.49 11.31 -10.21
N GLY A 143 -17.62 11.66 -11.14
CA GLY A 143 -17.35 13.05 -11.53
C GLY A 143 -16.11 13.65 -10.85
N TRP A 144 -15.45 12.87 -9.97
CA TRP A 144 -14.15 13.12 -9.36
C TRP A 144 -13.16 12.13 -9.94
N LEU A 145 -11.87 12.39 -9.82
CA LEU A 145 -10.89 11.33 -10.07
C LEU A 145 -11.08 10.24 -9.02
N ASP A 146 -11.19 8.99 -9.51
CA ASP A 146 -11.31 7.83 -8.62
C ASP A 146 -9.93 7.53 -7.98
N ASP A 147 -9.93 6.93 -6.79
CA ASP A 147 -8.77 6.18 -6.31
C ASP A 147 -8.48 5.03 -7.29
N VAL A 148 -7.23 4.88 -7.69
CA VAL A 148 -6.86 3.89 -8.71
C VAL A 148 -5.74 2.96 -8.22
N ALA A 149 -5.86 1.69 -8.57
CA ALA A 149 -4.81 0.70 -8.46
C ALA A 149 -4.21 0.45 -9.84
N VAL A 150 -2.94 0.81 -10.02
CA VAL A 150 -2.22 0.68 -11.28
C VAL A 150 -1.39 -0.59 -11.24
N GLU A 151 -1.60 -1.48 -12.22
CA GLU A 151 -0.87 -2.74 -12.34
C GLU A 151 0.42 -2.55 -13.13
N ILE A 152 1.53 -3.05 -12.60
CA ILE A 152 2.80 -3.19 -13.31
C ILE A 152 3.03 -4.67 -13.58
N LYS A 153 3.13 -5.02 -14.86
CA LYS A 153 3.31 -6.40 -15.31
C LYS A 153 4.77 -6.86 -15.16
N SER A 154 4.94 -8.17 -15.06
CA SER A 154 6.25 -8.81 -15.09
C SER A 154 7.00 -8.53 -16.39
N SER A 155 8.33 -8.47 -16.33
CA SER A 155 9.21 -8.38 -17.49
C SER A 155 9.05 -9.58 -18.43
N SER A 156 8.71 -10.75 -17.91
CA SER A 156 8.70 -12.02 -18.63
C SER A 156 7.30 -12.53 -19.01
N GLY A 157 6.22 -11.80 -18.71
CA GLY A 157 4.85 -12.27 -19.00
C GLY A 157 3.76 -11.27 -18.66
N ASP A 158 2.50 -11.69 -18.71
CA ASP A 158 1.34 -10.84 -18.45
C ASP A 158 0.89 -10.84 -16.98
N GLY A 159 1.61 -11.55 -16.10
CA GLY A 159 1.38 -11.54 -14.68
C GLY A 159 1.68 -10.18 -14.07
N ILE A 160 0.94 -9.81 -13.02
CA ILE A 160 1.23 -8.62 -12.21
C ILE A 160 2.52 -8.88 -11.40
N ALA A 161 3.37 -7.88 -11.27
CA ALA A 161 4.58 -7.95 -10.46
C ALA A 161 4.65 -6.86 -9.38
N ALA A 162 3.95 -5.71 -9.56
CA ALA A 162 3.82 -4.68 -8.54
C ALA A 162 2.53 -3.88 -8.73
N LEU A 163 2.15 -3.10 -7.70
CA LEU A 163 0.96 -2.24 -7.70
C LEU A 163 1.29 -0.83 -7.24
N LEU A 164 0.62 0.17 -7.83
CA LEU A 164 0.62 1.54 -7.33
C LEU A 164 -0.81 1.91 -6.92
N TYR A 165 -1.00 2.34 -5.67
CA TYR A 165 -2.27 2.89 -5.18
C TYR A 165 -2.18 4.41 -5.20
N CYS A 166 -2.84 5.04 -6.16
CA CYS A 166 -2.91 6.50 -6.25
C CYS A 166 -4.26 6.94 -5.71
N MET A 167 -4.24 7.67 -4.58
CA MET A 167 -5.45 7.94 -3.79
C MET A 167 -5.64 9.44 -3.59
N ASP A 168 -6.88 9.89 -3.54
CA ASP A 168 -7.23 11.27 -3.23
C ASP A 168 -7.29 11.49 -1.72
N SER A 169 -6.35 12.25 -1.16
CA SER A 169 -6.30 12.58 0.27
C SER A 169 -7.30 13.66 0.71
N GLY A 170 -8.10 14.16 -0.22
CA GLY A 170 -9.01 15.28 0.03
C GLY A 170 -8.33 16.64 -0.08
N ASP A 171 -9.03 17.67 0.38
CA ASP A 171 -8.59 19.07 0.39
C ASP A 171 -8.68 19.67 1.79
N TYR A 172 -9.71 20.50 2.03
CA TYR A 172 -9.99 21.12 3.33
C TYR A 172 -11.09 20.37 4.08
N SER A 173 -11.04 20.43 5.40
CA SER A 173 -12.08 19.85 6.24
C SER A 173 -13.42 20.55 6.03
N MET A 174 -14.43 19.76 5.67
CA MET A 174 -15.83 20.23 5.58
C MET A 174 -16.55 20.16 6.93
N ASN A 175 -15.90 19.71 7.99
CA ASN A 175 -16.50 19.57 9.32
C ASN A 175 -16.15 20.79 10.20
N GLU A 176 -17.05 21.75 10.27
CA GLU A 176 -16.88 22.96 11.10
C GLU A 176 -16.69 22.68 12.60
N SER A 177 -17.01 21.47 13.06
CA SER A 177 -16.79 21.04 14.46
C SER A 177 -15.35 20.60 14.71
N VAL A 178 -14.54 20.44 13.68
CA VAL A 178 -13.14 20.03 13.76
C VAL A 178 -12.27 21.23 13.46
N ASP A 179 -11.46 21.61 14.44
CA ASP A 179 -10.48 22.68 14.30
C ASP A 179 -9.25 22.19 13.50
N SER A 180 -9.49 21.85 12.23
CA SER A 180 -8.48 21.44 11.28
C SER A 180 -8.71 22.12 9.94
N HIS A 181 -7.62 22.52 9.29
CA HIS A 181 -7.69 23.10 7.98
C HIS A 181 -7.82 22.04 6.87
N TYR A 182 -7.31 20.83 7.06
CA TYR A 182 -7.22 19.80 6.03
C TYR A 182 -8.18 18.65 6.26
N GLY A 183 -8.63 18.04 5.14
CA GLY A 183 -9.41 16.82 5.09
C GLY A 183 -8.60 15.58 5.45
N TRP A 184 -9.22 14.44 5.35
CA TRP A 184 -8.62 13.14 5.66
C TRP A 184 -9.22 12.07 4.77
N PHE A 185 -8.57 10.91 4.66
CA PHE A 185 -9.12 9.77 3.95
C PHE A 185 -10.45 9.34 4.55
N ARG A 186 -11.45 9.16 3.73
CA ARG A 186 -12.77 8.68 4.14
C ARG A 186 -12.75 7.17 4.41
N TRP A 187 -13.72 6.71 5.20
CA TRP A 187 -13.87 5.29 5.51
C TRP A 187 -14.05 4.42 4.26
N ASP A 188 -14.78 4.93 3.25
CA ASP A 188 -15.00 4.22 2.00
C ASP A 188 -13.72 4.06 1.17
N GLN A 189 -12.76 5.00 1.27
CA GLN A 189 -11.46 4.89 0.63
C GLN A 189 -10.57 3.86 1.34
N VAL A 190 -10.57 3.84 2.67
CA VAL A 190 -9.85 2.82 3.45
C VAL A 190 -10.41 1.42 3.15
N ASP A 191 -11.74 1.31 3.06
CA ASP A 191 -12.40 0.04 2.72
C ASP A 191 -12.11 -0.37 1.27
N TRP A 192 -12.14 0.57 0.31
CA TRP A 192 -11.75 0.34 -1.08
C TRP A 192 -10.33 -0.21 -1.19
N TYR A 193 -9.36 0.42 -0.49
CA TYR A 193 -7.99 -0.05 -0.47
C TYR A 193 -7.91 -1.49 0.06
N ARG A 194 -8.51 -1.78 1.22
CA ARG A 194 -8.49 -3.11 1.83
C ARG A 194 -9.09 -4.18 0.91
N GLN A 195 -10.25 -3.89 0.31
CA GLN A 195 -10.90 -4.82 -0.60
C GLN A 195 -10.06 -5.07 -1.85
N THR A 196 -9.46 -4.02 -2.40
CA THR A 196 -8.60 -4.08 -3.59
C THR A 196 -7.34 -4.88 -3.30
N SER A 197 -6.62 -4.57 -2.22
CA SER A 197 -5.42 -5.28 -1.79
C SER A 197 -5.70 -6.77 -1.54
N PHE A 198 -6.77 -7.11 -0.83
CA PHE A 198 -7.15 -8.51 -0.61
C PHE A 198 -7.56 -9.23 -1.89
N ALA A 199 -8.21 -8.55 -2.84
CA ALA A 199 -8.55 -9.16 -4.12
C ALA A 199 -7.28 -9.54 -4.89
N TYR A 200 -6.29 -8.66 -4.97
CA TYR A 200 -4.99 -8.94 -5.60
C TYR A 200 -4.22 -10.04 -4.86
N THR A 201 -4.14 -9.96 -3.54
CA THR A 201 -3.47 -10.96 -2.70
C THR A 201 -4.10 -12.35 -2.88
N ASN A 202 -5.43 -12.44 -2.87
CA ASN A 202 -6.12 -13.72 -3.08
C ASN A 202 -5.91 -14.28 -4.50
N ALA A 203 -5.89 -13.42 -5.52
CA ALA A 203 -5.59 -13.82 -6.90
C ALA A 203 -4.13 -14.29 -7.05
N HIS A 204 -3.24 -13.85 -6.17
CA HIS A 204 -1.81 -14.22 -6.13
C HIS A 204 -1.53 -15.30 -5.06
N ALA A 205 -2.41 -16.27 -4.95
CA ALA A 205 -2.26 -17.40 -4.02
C ALA A 205 -2.04 -16.99 -2.53
N GLY A 206 -2.62 -15.87 -2.13
CA GLY A 206 -2.53 -15.36 -0.76
C GLY A 206 -1.22 -14.63 -0.42
N VAL A 207 -0.39 -14.35 -1.41
CA VAL A 207 0.84 -13.56 -1.25
C VAL A 207 0.58 -12.13 -1.71
N PRO A 208 0.83 -11.11 -0.89
CA PRO A 208 0.73 -9.73 -1.31
C PRO A 208 1.72 -9.41 -2.45
N TYR A 209 1.31 -8.58 -3.40
CA TYR A 209 2.25 -7.97 -4.35
C TYR A 209 3.03 -6.85 -3.67
N PRO A 210 4.28 -6.55 -4.08
CA PRO A 210 4.92 -5.29 -3.74
C PRO A 210 4.03 -4.13 -4.18
N ALA A 211 3.67 -3.22 -3.26
CA ALA A 211 2.82 -2.09 -3.57
C ALA A 211 3.34 -0.79 -2.93
N TYR A 212 2.99 0.32 -3.57
CA TYR A 212 3.43 1.66 -3.21
C TYR A 212 2.24 2.61 -3.31
N SER A 213 2.06 3.49 -2.32
CA SER A 213 0.92 4.41 -2.29
C SER A 213 1.34 5.85 -2.52
N PHE A 214 0.51 6.60 -3.25
CA PHE A 214 0.76 7.99 -3.64
C PHE A 214 -0.49 8.83 -3.35
N PHE A 215 -0.30 9.93 -2.62
CA PHE A 215 -1.34 10.91 -2.34
C PHE A 215 -0.72 12.24 -1.88
N HIS A 216 -1.51 13.28 -1.70
CA HIS A 216 -0.99 14.63 -1.42
C HIS A 216 -0.76 14.88 0.07
N ILE A 217 -1.84 14.95 0.87
CA ILE A 217 -1.77 15.32 2.29
C ILE A 217 -1.20 14.16 3.11
N PRO A 218 -0.14 14.39 3.90
CA PRO A 218 0.52 13.33 4.67
C PRO A 218 -0.41 12.74 5.75
N LEU A 219 -0.10 11.50 6.16
CA LEU A 219 -0.73 10.87 7.32
C LEU A 219 -0.09 11.39 8.62
N LEU A 220 -0.82 11.31 9.72
CA LEU A 220 -0.32 11.68 11.07
C LEU A 220 0.98 10.94 11.43
N GLU A 221 1.15 9.75 10.92
CA GLU A 221 2.29 8.88 11.15
C GLU A 221 3.63 9.48 10.66
N TYR A 222 3.62 10.41 9.70
CA TYR A 222 4.83 11.08 9.23
C TYR A 222 5.53 11.86 10.35
N GLY A 223 4.83 12.82 10.97
CA GLY A 223 5.37 13.63 12.06
C GLY A 223 5.62 12.81 13.33
N GLU A 224 4.73 11.88 13.67
CA GLU A 224 4.92 10.98 14.80
C GLU A 224 6.21 10.17 14.67
N THR A 225 6.48 9.64 13.49
CA THR A 225 7.66 8.81 13.23
C THR A 225 8.92 9.65 13.20
N PHE A 226 8.92 10.80 12.52
CA PHE A 226 10.08 11.70 12.49
C PHE A 226 10.51 12.13 13.90
N ASN A 227 9.55 12.38 14.79
CA ASN A 227 9.82 12.78 16.17
C ASN A 227 10.30 11.62 17.08
N SER A 228 10.11 10.37 16.68
CA SER A 228 10.40 9.18 17.50
C SER A 228 11.54 8.30 16.97
N ALA A 229 11.91 8.43 15.70
CA ALA A 229 12.93 7.64 15.04
C ALA A 229 13.85 8.52 14.18
N PRO A 230 15.12 8.13 13.97
CA PRO A 230 15.99 8.86 13.06
C PRO A 230 15.47 8.78 11.63
N ALA A 231 15.55 9.90 10.91
CA ALA A 231 15.31 9.91 9.47
C ALA A 231 16.37 9.06 8.75
N VAL A 232 15.95 8.38 7.68
CA VAL A 232 16.85 7.66 6.78
C VAL A 232 17.67 8.68 5.98
N SER A 233 16.98 9.69 5.43
CA SER A 233 17.58 10.78 4.64
C SER A 233 16.63 11.98 4.61
N GLY A 234 17.08 13.05 3.96
CA GLY A 234 16.29 14.24 3.70
C GLY A 234 16.25 15.24 4.86
N VAL A 235 15.46 16.27 4.68
CA VAL A 235 15.30 17.37 5.65
C VAL A 235 13.85 17.58 6.01
N ARG A 236 13.64 18.10 7.23
CA ARG A 236 12.37 18.60 7.74
C ARG A 236 12.57 20.05 8.14
N GLU A 237 11.99 20.95 7.35
CA GLU A 237 12.13 22.39 7.55
C GLU A 237 10.81 23.05 7.99
N GLU A 238 9.71 22.27 8.00
CA GLU A 238 8.42 22.68 8.53
C GLU A 238 7.69 21.52 9.22
N ASN A 239 6.68 21.86 10.05
CA ASN A 239 5.82 20.84 10.65
C ASN A 239 4.88 20.27 9.60
N GLU A 240 4.60 18.98 9.73
CA GLU A 240 3.62 18.29 8.91
C GLU A 240 2.22 18.87 9.13
N CYS A 241 1.46 18.98 8.05
CA CYS A 241 0.08 19.46 8.04
C CYS A 241 -0.91 18.34 7.65
N PRO A 242 -1.01 17.25 8.42
CA PRO A 242 -1.90 16.14 8.09
C PRO A 242 -3.37 16.50 8.31
N GLY A 243 -4.26 15.67 7.79
CA GLY A 243 -5.67 15.69 8.16
C GLY A 243 -5.86 15.43 9.66
N TYR A 244 -6.88 16.05 10.25
CA TYR A 244 -7.12 15.97 11.70
C TYR A 244 -7.50 14.59 12.20
N LEU A 245 -8.28 13.84 11.42
CA LEU A 245 -8.76 12.53 11.83
C LEU A 245 -7.94 11.40 11.17
N ASN A 246 -7.48 10.48 12.02
CA ASN A 246 -6.92 9.23 11.56
C ASN A 246 -8.03 8.21 11.36
N THR A 247 -8.31 7.86 10.12
CA THR A 247 -9.31 6.84 9.75
C THR A 247 -8.74 5.43 9.64
N GLY A 248 -7.45 5.26 9.93
CA GLY A 248 -6.78 3.97 9.98
C GLY A 248 -6.20 3.49 8.66
N LEU A 249 -5.94 4.37 7.69
CA LEU A 249 -5.34 3.97 6.42
C LEU A 249 -3.93 3.36 6.62
N PHE A 250 -3.09 3.96 7.47
CA PHE A 250 -1.78 3.39 7.78
C PHE A 250 -1.90 1.99 8.39
N SER A 251 -2.82 1.81 9.34
CA SER A 251 -3.08 0.49 9.93
C SER A 251 -3.56 -0.52 8.88
N ALA A 252 -4.35 -0.07 7.90
CA ALA A 252 -4.80 -0.92 6.79
C ALA A 252 -3.60 -1.35 5.91
N PHE A 253 -2.65 -0.45 5.61
CA PHE A 253 -1.42 -0.80 4.89
C PHE A 253 -0.60 -1.86 5.63
N VAL A 254 -0.39 -1.69 6.93
CA VAL A 254 0.34 -2.66 7.77
C VAL A 254 -0.39 -4.01 7.84
N GLU A 255 -1.72 -4.00 7.97
CA GLU A 255 -2.52 -5.23 8.06
C GLU A 255 -2.61 -5.99 6.73
N CYS A 256 -2.74 -5.30 5.61
CA CYS A 256 -2.76 -5.91 4.27
C CYS A 256 -1.36 -6.39 3.86
N GLY A 257 -0.30 -5.68 4.27
CA GLY A 257 1.08 -6.11 4.13
C GLY A 257 1.63 -6.08 2.71
N ASP A 258 1.02 -5.29 1.82
CA ASP A 258 1.45 -5.08 0.44
C ASP A 258 2.14 -3.73 0.25
N VAL A 259 1.67 -2.65 0.92
CA VAL A 259 2.25 -1.31 0.80
C VAL A 259 3.50 -1.17 1.66
N HIS A 260 4.64 -0.88 1.02
CA HIS A 260 5.95 -0.77 1.69
C HIS A 260 6.57 0.63 1.62
N ALA A 261 6.01 1.52 0.80
CA ALA A 261 6.33 2.94 0.83
C ALA A 261 5.12 3.78 0.46
N ILE A 262 5.04 4.95 1.07
CA ILE A 262 4.01 5.96 0.87
C ILE A 262 4.72 7.25 0.44
N PHE A 263 4.23 7.88 -0.62
CA PHE A 263 4.79 9.09 -1.20
C PHE A 263 3.77 10.22 -1.12
N THR A 264 4.16 11.34 -0.51
CA THR A 264 3.31 12.53 -0.32
C THR A 264 3.97 13.81 -0.80
N GLY A 265 3.21 14.90 -0.84
CA GLY A 265 3.67 16.27 -1.03
C GLY A 265 3.19 17.15 0.12
N HIS A 266 2.59 18.31 -0.22
CA HIS A 266 1.89 19.22 0.67
C HIS A 266 2.76 20.14 1.54
N ASP A 267 3.73 19.58 2.26
CA ASP A 267 4.65 20.35 3.11
C ASP A 267 5.92 20.62 2.30
N HIS A 268 6.02 21.84 1.73
CA HIS A 268 6.90 22.14 0.59
C HIS A 268 8.39 22.08 0.91
N VAL A 269 8.77 22.26 2.15
CA VAL A 269 10.17 22.27 2.57
C VAL A 269 10.56 21.03 3.37
N ASN A 270 9.76 19.97 3.23
CA ASN A 270 10.06 18.62 3.71
C ASN A 270 10.36 17.70 2.52
N ASP A 271 11.41 16.90 2.62
CA ASP A 271 11.73 15.87 1.66
C ASP A 271 12.34 14.62 2.29
N TYR A 272 12.07 14.44 3.58
CA TYR A 272 12.64 13.36 4.37
C TYR A 272 12.03 11.98 4.09
N VAL A 273 12.78 10.96 4.51
CA VAL A 273 12.41 9.55 4.52
C VAL A 273 12.48 9.03 5.95
N VAL A 274 11.40 8.48 6.47
CA VAL A 274 11.36 7.76 7.76
C VAL A 274 10.72 6.39 7.58
N LYS A 275 10.92 5.48 8.55
CA LYS A 275 10.36 4.11 8.50
C LYS A 275 9.55 3.81 9.74
N LYS A 276 8.33 3.30 9.57
CA LYS A 276 7.43 2.82 10.63
C LYS A 276 6.83 1.47 10.21
N ASP A 277 6.94 0.45 11.06
CA ASP A 277 6.30 -0.85 10.87
C ASP A 277 6.49 -1.47 9.45
N ASP A 278 7.71 -1.48 8.95
CA ASP A 278 8.10 -1.93 7.61
C ASP A 278 7.54 -1.11 6.42
N VAL A 279 6.97 0.05 6.69
CA VAL A 279 6.51 1.01 5.67
C VAL A 279 7.38 2.26 5.71
N TYR A 280 7.93 2.66 4.56
CA TYR A 280 8.64 3.92 4.41
C TYR A 280 7.64 5.05 4.16
N LEU A 281 7.78 6.14 4.91
CA LEU A 281 7.03 7.37 4.75
C LEU A 281 7.96 8.40 4.10
N ILE A 282 7.61 8.85 2.89
CA ILE A 282 8.52 9.57 2.00
C ILE A 282 7.82 10.85 1.50
N TYR A 283 8.45 12.01 1.74
CA TYR A 283 8.05 13.23 1.06
C TYR A 283 8.67 13.32 -0.34
N GLY A 284 7.88 13.79 -1.30
CA GLY A 284 8.39 14.27 -2.57
C GLY A 284 9.15 15.59 -2.41
N ARG A 285 10.09 15.87 -3.29
CA ARG A 285 10.66 17.20 -3.43
C ARG A 285 9.69 18.05 -4.26
N PHE A 286 9.33 19.26 -3.78
CA PHE A 286 8.50 20.17 -4.54
C PHE A 286 9.09 20.43 -5.96
N SER A 287 8.20 20.41 -6.96
CA SER A 287 8.60 20.38 -8.39
C SER A 287 8.42 21.72 -9.09
N GLY A 288 8.04 22.78 -8.37
CA GLY A 288 7.83 24.13 -8.90
C GLY A 288 8.44 25.22 -8.06
N ARG A 289 8.61 26.41 -8.67
CA ARG A 289 9.32 27.54 -8.05
C ARG A 289 8.47 28.44 -7.16
N ASN A 290 7.14 28.35 -7.29
CA ASN A 290 6.25 29.30 -6.61
C ASN A 290 5.94 28.92 -5.15
N THR A 291 6.55 27.88 -4.63
CA THR A 291 6.16 27.26 -3.37
C THR A 291 7.26 27.13 -2.34
N THR A 292 8.47 27.57 -2.68
CA THR A 292 9.59 27.48 -1.73
C THR A 292 9.56 28.63 -0.72
N TYR A 293 9.67 28.29 0.57
CA TYR A 293 9.78 29.24 1.67
C TYR A 293 11.22 29.36 2.16
N ASN A 294 12.13 28.58 1.63
CA ASN A 294 13.56 28.56 1.95
C ASN A 294 14.43 28.44 0.72
N ASN A 295 15.69 28.08 0.89
CA ASN A 295 16.67 27.93 -0.20
C ASN A 295 16.81 26.47 -0.69
N LEU A 296 15.87 25.58 -0.35
CA LEU A 296 15.90 24.22 -0.84
C LEU A 296 15.68 24.22 -2.37
N PRO A 297 16.59 23.64 -3.16
CA PRO A 297 16.41 23.58 -4.61
C PRO A 297 15.16 22.74 -4.95
N PHE A 298 14.35 23.21 -5.89
CA PHE A 298 13.26 22.40 -6.40
C PHE A 298 13.77 21.25 -7.28
N GLY A 299 12.97 20.23 -7.42
CA GLY A 299 13.37 19.02 -8.12
C GLY A 299 12.22 18.03 -8.23
N SER A 300 12.57 16.78 -8.42
CA SER A 300 11.58 15.70 -8.44
C SER A 300 12.18 14.45 -7.82
N ARG A 301 11.35 13.67 -7.14
CA ARG A 301 11.77 12.38 -6.61
C ARG A 301 11.63 11.30 -7.69
N ILE A 302 12.68 10.52 -7.82
CA ILE A 302 12.71 9.36 -8.70
C ILE A 302 12.66 8.11 -7.83
N ILE A 303 11.89 7.11 -8.29
CA ILE A 303 11.68 5.86 -7.59
C ILE A 303 11.96 4.74 -8.59
N GLU A 304 12.85 3.84 -8.26
CA GLU A 304 13.20 2.69 -9.08
C GLU A 304 12.85 1.41 -8.34
N LEU A 305 11.95 0.63 -8.91
CA LEU A 305 11.53 -0.67 -8.43
C LEU A 305 12.36 -1.76 -9.10
N THR A 306 12.62 -2.84 -8.37
CA THR A 306 13.18 -4.07 -8.91
C THR A 306 12.16 -5.18 -8.84
N GLU A 307 11.95 -5.90 -9.94
CA GLU A 307 10.98 -6.99 -10.02
C GLU A 307 11.29 -8.08 -8.97
N GLY A 308 10.28 -8.44 -8.18
CA GLY A 308 10.41 -9.42 -7.11
C GLY A 308 11.00 -8.90 -5.80
N ASP A 309 11.40 -7.62 -5.73
CA ASP A 309 11.82 -6.95 -4.49
C ASP A 309 10.65 -6.12 -3.93
N TYR A 310 10.48 -6.13 -2.61
CA TYR A 310 9.51 -5.28 -1.90
C TYR A 310 10.10 -3.92 -1.51
N GLY A 311 11.41 -3.78 -1.55
CA GLY A 311 12.13 -2.53 -1.37
C GLY A 311 12.15 -1.68 -2.64
N LEU A 312 12.88 -0.58 -2.58
CA LEU A 312 13.04 0.32 -3.70
C LEU A 312 14.35 1.10 -3.61
N ARG A 313 14.78 1.67 -4.72
CA ARG A 313 15.80 2.70 -4.76
C ARG A 313 15.15 4.04 -5.07
N THR A 314 15.60 5.12 -4.43
CA THR A 314 15.05 6.46 -4.68
C THR A 314 16.16 7.50 -4.64
N TRP A 315 15.94 8.61 -5.35
CA TRP A 315 16.80 9.80 -5.32
C TRP A 315 15.97 11.03 -5.68
N VAL A 316 16.51 12.18 -5.36
CA VAL A 316 15.99 13.47 -5.82
C VAL A 316 16.91 13.99 -6.92
N ARG A 317 16.33 14.35 -8.06
CA ARG A 317 17.01 15.12 -9.07
C ARG A 317 16.61 16.58 -8.96
N GLU A 318 17.60 17.43 -8.75
CA GLU A 318 17.41 18.86 -8.61
C GLU A 318 17.42 19.60 -9.96
N GLU A 319 16.99 20.85 -9.97
CA GLU A 319 16.86 21.68 -11.17
C GLU A 319 18.16 21.88 -11.97
N ASP A 320 19.29 21.91 -11.27
CA ASP A 320 20.62 22.07 -11.87
C ASP A 320 21.20 20.77 -12.43
N GLY A 321 20.45 19.66 -12.30
CA GLY A 321 20.86 18.32 -12.67
C GLY A 321 21.58 17.54 -11.57
N GLY A 322 21.73 18.13 -10.39
CA GLY A 322 22.26 17.45 -9.20
C GLY A 322 21.42 16.24 -8.81
N VAL A 323 22.06 15.25 -8.21
CA VAL A 323 21.39 14.06 -7.65
C VAL A 323 21.73 13.99 -6.19
N VAL A 324 20.71 14.04 -5.35
CA VAL A 324 20.84 14.00 -3.89
C VAL A 324 19.94 12.93 -3.30
N GLN A 325 20.12 12.60 -2.02
CA GLN A 325 19.30 11.62 -1.28
C GLN A 325 19.15 10.28 -2.03
N VAL A 326 20.28 9.68 -2.40
CA VAL A 326 20.32 8.38 -3.08
C VAL A 326 20.21 7.28 -2.03
N ASP A 327 19.03 6.70 -1.89
CA ASP A 327 18.72 5.68 -0.90
C ASP A 327 18.38 4.34 -1.55
N THR A 328 18.76 3.25 -0.87
CA THR A 328 18.25 1.91 -1.13
C THR A 328 17.46 1.48 0.10
N LEU A 329 16.15 1.47 -0.04
CA LEU A 329 15.21 1.20 1.04
C LEU A 329 14.83 -0.28 1.01
N LYS A 330 15.31 -1.04 2.00
CA LYS A 330 15.12 -2.49 2.06
C LYS A 330 13.91 -2.86 2.88
N VAL A 331 13.17 -3.83 2.40
CA VAL A 331 12.05 -4.46 3.09
C VAL A 331 12.35 -5.94 3.22
N ASP A 332 12.61 -6.37 4.46
CA ASP A 332 12.95 -7.77 4.76
C ASP A 332 11.65 -8.58 4.96
N LEU A 333 11.08 -9.06 3.87
CA LEU A 333 9.91 -9.92 3.86
C LEU A 333 10.25 -11.27 3.27
N ASP A 334 9.95 -12.32 4.01
CA ASP A 334 10.01 -13.69 3.52
C ASP A 334 8.59 -14.21 3.28
N TYR A 335 8.23 -14.30 2.00
CA TYR A 335 6.99 -14.92 1.55
C TYR A 335 7.27 -16.26 0.83
N THR A 336 8.41 -16.91 1.15
CA THR A 336 8.72 -18.26 0.63
C THR A 336 7.55 -19.20 0.95
N LEU A 337 7.00 -19.82 -0.07
CA LEU A 337 5.91 -20.75 0.08
C LEU A 337 6.41 -22.08 0.62
N HIS A 338 6.06 -22.41 1.85
CA HIS A 338 6.31 -23.72 2.45
C HIS A 338 5.30 -24.73 1.87
N LYS A 339 5.86 -25.74 1.19
CA LYS A 339 5.05 -26.74 0.51
C LYS A 339 4.42 -27.72 1.51
N ALA A 340 3.19 -28.10 1.22
CA ALA A 340 2.52 -29.14 1.99
C ALA A 340 3.28 -30.48 1.89
N VAL A 341 3.35 -31.20 3.02
CA VAL A 341 3.93 -32.53 3.06
C VAL A 341 2.87 -33.59 2.67
N ASP A 342 3.33 -34.69 2.05
CA ASP A 342 2.43 -35.81 1.75
C ASP A 342 2.12 -36.59 3.05
N ALA A 343 1.02 -36.23 3.71
CA ALA A 343 0.55 -36.86 4.90
C ALA A 343 -0.92 -37.22 4.78
N LYS A 344 -1.32 -38.29 5.46
CA LYS A 344 -2.72 -38.74 5.58
C LYS A 344 -3.08 -38.77 7.06
N GLY A 345 -3.48 -37.62 7.60
CA GLY A 345 -3.99 -37.55 8.95
C GLY A 345 -5.24 -38.44 9.10
N LYS A 346 -5.20 -39.38 10.04
CA LYS A 346 -6.33 -40.27 10.31
C LYS A 346 -7.00 -39.94 11.65
N GLU A 347 -6.23 -39.46 12.60
CA GLU A 347 -6.68 -39.16 13.94
C GLU A 347 -6.35 -37.72 14.30
N HIS A 348 -7.30 -37.03 14.89
CA HIS A 348 -7.12 -35.65 15.34
C HIS A 348 -6.34 -35.58 16.65
N GLY A 349 -5.60 -34.50 16.82
CA GLY A 349 -4.87 -34.17 18.02
C GLY A 349 -3.37 -33.98 17.82
N LEU A 350 -2.69 -33.72 18.93
CA LEU A 350 -1.24 -33.59 19.03
C LEU A 350 -0.71 -34.54 20.12
N THR A 351 0.48 -35.08 19.91
CA THR A 351 1.20 -35.80 20.97
C THR A 351 1.88 -34.78 21.87
N ARG A 352 1.45 -34.69 23.13
CA ARG A 352 2.08 -33.85 24.16
C ARG A 352 2.95 -34.70 25.07
N THR A 353 4.22 -34.33 25.21
CA THR A 353 5.17 -34.95 26.10
C THR A 353 5.66 -33.94 27.15
N GLU A 354 5.59 -34.28 28.42
CA GLU A 354 6.08 -33.47 29.54
C GLU A 354 7.54 -33.81 29.87
N PHE A 355 8.33 -32.79 30.21
CA PHE A 355 9.73 -32.89 30.62
C PHE A 355 9.96 -32.10 31.90
N ILE A 356 10.92 -32.60 32.73
CA ILE A 356 11.47 -31.86 33.88
C ILE A 356 12.96 -31.64 33.66
N GLY A 357 13.41 -30.40 33.83
CA GLY A 357 14.80 -30.03 33.63
C GLY A 357 15.00 -28.53 33.58
N ASP A 358 16.28 -28.14 33.63
CA ASP A 358 16.64 -26.73 33.48
C ASP A 358 16.65 -26.31 32.01
N TYR A 359 16.48 -25.03 31.78
CA TYR A 359 16.44 -24.45 30.44
C TYR A 359 16.96 -22.99 30.40
N THR A 360 17.56 -22.64 29.29
CA THR A 360 17.94 -21.25 28.93
C THR A 360 17.08 -20.77 27.75
N VAL A 361 16.84 -21.65 26.77
CA VAL A 361 15.87 -21.49 25.68
C VAL A 361 14.83 -22.62 25.79
N ALA A 362 13.69 -22.49 25.08
CA ALA A 362 12.62 -23.48 25.22
C ALA A 362 13.06 -24.91 24.87
N GLU A 363 13.92 -25.06 23.86
CA GLU A 363 14.44 -26.34 23.37
C GLU A 363 15.30 -27.13 24.39
N ASP A 364 15.96 -26.45 25.30
CA ASP A 364 16.82 -27.05 26.30
C ASP A 364 16.05 -28.07 27.19
N ILE A 365 14.73 -27.80 27.39
CA ILE A 365 13.89 -28.67 28.19
C ILE A 365 13.81 -30.11 27.67
N LEU A 366 14.03 -30.31 26.38
CA LEU A 366 14.01 -31.61 25.74
C LEU A 366 15.22 -32.51 26.17
N SER A 367 16.25 -31.92 26.77
CA SER A 367 17.37 -32.63 27.37
C SER A 367 17.05 -33.12 28.79
N GLY A 368 15.96 -32.69 29.38
CA GLY A 368 15.51 -33.05 30.71
C GLY A 368 14.92 -34.46 30.78
N THR A 369 14.41 -34.79 31.95
CA THR A 369 13.76 -36.09 32.19
C THR A 369 12.39 -36.13 31.54
N LYS A 370 12.21 -37.03 30.58
CA LYS A 370 10.89 -37.30 29.97
C LYS A 370 9.98 -37.96 30.98
N MET A 371 8.80 -37.39 31.16
CA MET A 371 7.78 -37.87 32.13
C MET A 371 6.68 -38.67 31.41
N ALA A 372 5.63 -38.06 30.99
CA ALA A 372 4.48 -38.70 30.38
C ALA A 372 4.22 -38.17 28.98
N SER A 373 3.55 -38.98 28.16
CA SER A 373 3.02 -38.55 26.87
C SER A 373 1.52 -38.82 26.83
N GLU A 374 0.76 -37.90 26.26
CA GLU A 374 -0.68 -37.98 26.08
C GLU A 374 -1.10 -37.37 24.75
N VAL A 375 -2.29 -37.70 24.28
CA VAL A 375 -2.88 -37.02 23.11
C VAL A 375 -3.75 -35.88 23.62
N VAL A 376 -3.58 -34.71 23.01
CA VAL A 376 -4.36 -33.49 23.29
C VAL A 376 -5.01 -32.98 22.02
N SER A 377 -6.19 -32.39 22.16
CA SER A 377 -6.96 -31.90 21.00
C SER A 377 -6.47 -30.56 20.43
N THR A 378 -5.79 -29.77 21.24
CA THR A 378 -5.30 -28.44 20.84
C THR A 378 -3.96 -28.14 21.53
N PRO A 379 -3.13 -27.21 21.00
CA PRO A 379 -1.88 -26.80 21.62
C PRO A 379 -2.05 -25.92 22.85
N PHE A 380 -3.17 -26.04 23.54
CA PHE A 380 -3.48 -25.27 24.72
C PHE A 380 -3.06 -26.00 26.00
N VAL A 381 -2.29 -25.33 26.87
CA VAL A 381 -1.87 -25.85 28.17
C VAL A 381 -2.51 -25.03 29.28
N VAL A 382 -3.14 -25.73 30.23
CA VAL A 382 -3.83 -25.13 31.37
C VAL A 382 -3.20 -25.54 32.69
N ARG A 383 -2.64 -24.57 33.38
CA ARG A 383 -2.58 -24.36 34.84
C ARG A 383 -2.29 -25.57 35.74
N LYS A 384 -1.12 -26.18 35.56
CA LYS A 384 -0.55 -27.04 36.59
C LYS A 384 0.56 -26.26 37.30
N ARG A 385 0.65 -26.34 38.62
CA ARG A 385 1.82 -25.80 39.32
C ARG A 385 2.83 -26.93 39.48
N HIS A 386 4.07 -26.60 39.08
CA HIS A 386 5.17 -27.54 39.23
C HIS A 386 6.17 -27.03 40.28
N THR A 387 6.80 -27.96 40.98
CA THR A 387 7.82 -27.67 41.99
C THR A 387 9.20 -27.55 41.39
N GLU A 388 9.38 -27.99 40.15
CA GLU A 388 10.62 -27.98 39.38
C GLU A 388 10.43 -27.28 38.06
N SER A 389 11.50 -26.84 37.40
CA SER A 389 11.46 -26.33 36.04
C SER A 389 11.02 -27.48 35.11
N HIS A 390 10.09 -27.15 34.22
CA HIS A 390 9.41 -28.14 33.37
C HIS A 390 8.98 -27.54 32.05
N GLY A 391 8.55 -28.40 31.15
CA GLY A 391 8.04 -27.96 29.86
C GLY A 391 7.34 -29.05 29.09
N TYR A 392 6.85 -28.68 27.93
CA TYR A 392 6.06 -29.53 27.05
C TYR A 392 6.60 -29.47 25.61
N LEU A 393 6.69 -30.64 25.00
CA LEU A 393 6.80 -30.77 23.55
C LEU A 393 5.45 -31.24 23.03
N GLN A 394 4.89 -30.53 22.06
CA GLN A 394 3.70 -30.95 21.35
C GLN A 394 4.04 -31.10 19.87
N THR A 395 3.73 -32.27 19.29
CA THR A 395 4.01 -32.58 17.88
C THR A 395 2.80 -33.16 17.17
N GLY A 396 2.74 -32.95 15.88
CA GLY A 396 1.71 -33.48 14.99
C GLY A 396 1.75 -32.80 13.62
N LYS A 397 0.65 -32.87 12.93
CA LYS A 397 0.45 -32.19 11.63
C LYS A 397 -0.62 -31.10 11.76
N LEU A 398 -0.39 -29.98 11.13
CA LEU A 398 -1.34 -28.91 10.94
C LEU A 398 -1.89 -29.00 9.52
N PHE A 399 -3.20 -29.13 9.34
CA PHE A 399 -3.84 -29.00 8.05
C PHE A 399 -4.20 -27.54 7.78
N VAL A 400 -3.58 -26.96 6.76
CA VAL A 400 -3.86 -25.60 6.30
C VAL A 400 -4.97 -25.66 5.23
N PRO A 401 -6.13 -25.03 5.46
CA PRO A 401 -7.30 -25.18 4.59
C PRO A 401 -7.16 -24.43 3.25
N GLU A 402 -6.35 -23.38 3.20
CA GLU A 402 -6.15 -22.54 2.02
C GLU A 402 -4.71 -22.06 1.94
N THR A 403 -4.14 -22.03 0.74
CA THR A 403 -2.83 -21.43 0.48
C THR A 403 -2.85 -19.95 0.80
N GLY A 404 -1.78 -19.44 1.41
CA GLY A 404 -1.60 -18.02 1.69
C GLY A 404 -0.75 -17.72 2.91
N VAL A 405 -0.66 -16.43 3.22
CA VAL A 405 0.08 -15.95 4.39
C VAL A 405 -0.76 -16.12 5.65
N TRP A 406 -0.21 -16.89 6.58
CA TRP A 406 -0.79 -17.16 7.89
C TRP A 406 0.01 -16.48 8.98
N PHE A 407 -0.69 -15.86 9.91
CA PHE A 407 -0.11 -15.30 11.12
C PHE A 407 -0.34 -16.24 12.29
N PHE A 408 0.70 -16.46 13.06
CA PHE A 408 0.63 -17.18 14.32
C PHE A 408 0.88 -16.23 15.49
N HIS A 409 0.09 -16.37 16.52
CA HIS A 409 0.14 -15.59 17.75
C HIS A 409 0.26 -16.57 18.91
N VAL A 410 1.41 -16.54 19.60
CA VAL A 410 1.70 -17.43 20.71
C VAL A 410 1.72 -16.64 22.00
N THR A 411 0.89 -17.07 22.95
CA THR A 411 0.95 -16.59 24.33
C THR A 411 1.45 -17.73 25.21
N SER A 412 2.53 -17.49 25.94
CA SER A 412 3.10 -18.46 26.88
C SER A 412 3.32 -17.82 28.25
N ARG A 413 3.60 -18.62 29.23
CA ARG A 413 4.34 -18.20 30.41
C ARG A 413 5.69 -18.89 30.34
N GLY A 414 6.77 -18.09 30.45
CA GLY A 414 8.11 -18.59 30.19
C GLY A 414 8.42 -18.62 28.69
N LYS A 415 9.42 -19.41 28.32
CA LYS A 415 9.90 -19.46 26.94
C LYS A 415 9.09 -20.42 26.09
N ALA A 416 8.80 -20.03 24.86
CA ALA A 416 8.19 -20.95 23.91
C ALA A 416 8.76 -20.77 22.51
N THR A 417 8.68 -21.87 21.72
CA THR A 417 9.04 -21.86 20.29
C THR A 417 7.95 -22.60 19.54
N LEU A 418 7.50 -22.00 18.44
CA LEU A 418 6.60 -22.62 17.47
C LEU A 418 7.38 -22.90 16.19
N HIS A 419 7.24 -24.11 15.67
CA HIS A 419 7.71 -24.50 14.35
C HIS A 419 6.53 -24.93 13.48
N VAL A 420 6.53 -24.46 12.23
CA VAL A 420 5.69 -24.98 11.16
C VAL A 420 6.64 -25.31 10.00
N ASP A 421 6.82 -26.60 9.70
CA ASP A 421 7.91 -27.11 8.86
C ASP A 421 9.28 -26.63 9.36
N ASP A 422 10.06 -25.98 8.52
CA ASP A 422 11.34 -25.35 8.85
C ASP A 422 11.24 -23.89 9.32
N TRP A 423 10.05 -23.27 9.21
CA TRP A 423 9.81 -21.94 9.75
C TRP A 423 9.68 -21.97 11.28
N THR A 424 10.29 -20.99 11.95
CA THR A 424 10.35 -20.96 13.41
C THR A 424 10.19 -19.56 13.96
N ILE A 425 9.39 -19.42 15.03
CA ILE A 425 9.35 -18.24 15.88
C ILE A 425 9.49 -18.63 17.36
N SER A 426 10.15 -17.79 18.15
CA SER A 426 10.33 -18.00 19.58
C SER A 426 10.25 -16.69 20.35
N GLY A 427 9.89 -16.78 21.62
CA GLY A 427 9.82 -15.62 22.51
C GLY A 427 9.38 -16.00 23.92
N ASP A 428 9.25 -14.94 24.73
CA ASP A 428 8.76 -14.96 26.09
C ASP A 428 7.40 -14.29 26.15
N ASP A 429 6.47 -14.81 26.92
CA ASP A 429 5.12 -14.28 27.19
C ASP A 429 4.21 -14.13 25.97
N LEU A 430 4.57 -13.29 25.00
CA LEU A 430 3.78 -12.99 23.84
C LEU A 430 4.67 -12.71 22.63
N PHE A 431 4.49 -13.46 21.55
CA PHE A 431 5.18 -13.24 20.28
C PHE A 431 4.30 -13.67 19.11
N GLN A 432 4.61 -13.15 17.94
CA GLN A 432 3.88 -13.44 16.71
C GLN A 432 4.81 -13.49 15.51
N GLY A 433 4.36 -14.17 14.48
CA GLY A 433 5.08 -14.25 13.22
C GLY A 433 4.15 -14.61 12.08
N ARG A 434 4.68 -14.52 10.85
CA ARG A 434 3.95 -14.85 9.63
C ARG A 434 4.73 -15.85 8.80
N VAL A 435 4.02 -16.70 8.10
CA VAL A 435 4.58 -17.71 7.19
C VAL A 435 3.61 -17.95 6.03
N ASN A 436 4.14 -18.17 4.83
CA ASN A 436 3.33 -18.49 3.67
C ASN A 436 3.24 -20.02 3.51
N LEU A 437 2.03 -20.56 3.65
CA LEU A 437 1.77 -22.00 3.67
C LEU A 437 0.91 -22.43 2.47
N GLU A 438 1.30 -23.50 1.81
CA GLU A 438 0.46 -24.18 0.82
C GLU A 438 -0.71 -24.90 1.51
N LYS A 439 -1.86 -24.96 0.86
CA LYS A 439 -2.98 -25.78 1.35
C LYS A 439 -2.55 -27.25 1.49
N GLY A 440 -2.73 -27.81 2.66
CA GLY A 440 -2.38 -29.20 2.95
C GLY A 440 -1.80 -29.40 4.34
N PHE A 441 -1.09 -30.50 4.54
CA PHE A 441 -0.48 -30.84 5.83
C PHE A 441 0.91 -30.22 5.95
N HIS A 442 1.22 -29.75 7.16
CA HIS A 442 2.52 -29.17 7.54
C HIS A 442 2.97 -29.81 8.86
N ASP A 443 4.27 -29.95 9.05
CA ASP A 443 4.82 -30.37 10.34
C ASP A 443 4.53 -29.30 11.39
N PHE A 444 3.99 -29.70 12.53
CA PHE A 444 3.63 -28.76 13.61
C PHE A 444 4.29 -29.18 14.91
N LYS A 445 5.07 -28.28 15.50
CA LYS A 445 5.78 -28.51 16.74
C LYS A 445 5.76 -27.26 17.62
N VAL A 446 5.34 -27.42 18.87
CA VAL A 446 5.41 -26.37 19.89
C VAL A 446 6.18 -26.86 21.08
N ILE A 447 7.15 -26.06 21.52
CA ILE A 447 7.92 -26.30 22.74
C ILE A 447 7.65 -25.16 23.69
N MET A 448 7.43 -25.49 24.96
CA MET A 448 7.28 -24.53 26.06
C MET A 448 8.12 -24.97 27.24
N ALA A 449 8.75 -24.02 27.92
CA ALA A 449 9.48 -24.24 29.17
C ALA A 449 9.16 -23.16 30.20
N ASP A 450 8.84 -23.56 31.42
CA ASP A 450 8.52 -22.66 32.55
C ASP A 450 9.31 -23.02 33.80
N LYS A 451 9.61 -22.00 34.64
CA LYS A 451 10.32 -22.17 35.91
C LYS A 451 9.44 -22.75 37.00
N ALA A 452 10.09 -23.36 38.00
CA ALA A 452 9.44 -23.84 39.19
C ALA A 452 8.51 -22.80 39.83
N GLY A 453 7.35 -23.23 40.29
CA GLY A 453 6.32 -22.39 40.91
C GLY A 453 5.45 -21.60 39.96
N GLY A 454 5.69 -21.72 38.66
CA GLY A 454 4.87 -21.14 37.61
C GLY A 454 3.48 -21.80 37.49
N GLN A 455 2.53 -21.12 36.85
CA GLN A 455 1.31 -21.73 36.33
C GLN A 455 1.44 -21.80 34.82
N ASP A 456 1.46 -23.00 34.28
CA ASP A 456 1.58 -23.22 32.84
C ASP A 456 0.53 -22.43 32.09
N ARG A 457 0.97 -21.78 31.03
CA ARG A 457 0.11 -21.12 30.07
C ARG A 457 0.76 -21.22 28.70
N LEU A 458 0.08 -21.85 27.77
CA LEU A 458 0.43 -21.83 26.36
C LEU A 458 -0.87 -21.74 25.57
N ARG A 459 -0.89 -20.87 24.59
CA ARG A 459 -1.98 -20.74 23.63
C ARG A 459 -1.40 -20.38 22.29
N VAL A 460 -1.75 -21.12 21.26
CA VAL A 460 -1.38 -20.83 19.87
C VAL A 460 -2.64 -20.50 19.11
N GLN A 461 -2.66 -19.31 18.54
CA GLN A 461 -3.73 -18.81 17.70
C GLN A 461 -3.21 -18.55 16.31
N TRP A 462 -4.09 -18.61 15.34
CA TRP A 462 -3.77 -18.32 13.96
C TRP A 462 -4.82 -17.43 13.29
N ARG A 463 -4.45 -16.79 12.21
CA ARG A 463 -5.35 -16.16 11.23
C ARG A 463 -4.70 -16.13 9.86
N ARG A 464 -5.50 -16.17 8.81
CA ARG A 464 -5.00 -15.80 7.46
C ARG A 464 -4.90 -14.27 7.34
N LEU A 465 -4.10 -13.78 6.41
CA LEU A 465 -3.85 -12.34 6.20
C LEU A 465 -5.15 -11.53 6.03
N ASP A 466 -6.11 -12.06 5.27
CA ASP A 466 -7.41 -11.42 5.01
C ASP A 466 -8.46 -11.59 6.13
N HIS A 467 -8.10 -12.25 7.23
CA HIS A 467 -8.96 -12.40 8.40
C HIS A 467 -8.58 -11.39 9.50
N ALA A 468 -9.54 -10.62 9.97
CA ALA A 468 -9.30 -9.57 10.97
C ALA A 468 -8.97 -10.08 12.38
N LYS A 469 -9.28 -11.34 12.71
CA LYS A 469 -9.18 -11.83 14.09
C LYS A 469 -8.41 -13.14 14.19
N TYR A 470 -7.53 -13.20 15.19
CA TYR A 470 -6.94 -14.47 15.62
C TYR A 470 -8.00 -15.38 16.24
N GLN A 471 -7.89 -16.64 15.94
CA GLN A 471 -8.70 -17.72 16.55
C GLN A 471 -7.80 -18.85 17.03
N ASP A 472 -8.25 -19.60 18.02
CA ASP A 472 -7.56 -20.83 18.40
C ASP A 472 -7.57 -21.80 17.22
N ILE A 473 -6.49 -22.57 17.05
CA ILE A 473 -6.45 -23.60 16.00
C ILE A 473 -7.46 -24.67 16.37
N PRO A 474 -8.55 -24.87 15.57
CA PRO A 474 -9.55 -25.90 15.86
C PRO A 474 -8.96 -27.32 15.76
N GLU A 475 -9.50 -28.26 16.54
CA GLU A 475 -9.06 -29.65 16.58
C GLU A 475 -9.08 -30.34 15.20
N GLU A 476 -10.06 -30.00 14.37
CA GLU A 476 -10.20 -30.56 13.02
C GLU A 476 -9.05 -30.23 12.06
N TYR A 477 -8.19 -29.29 12.42
CA TYR A 477 -6.98 -28.94 11.66
C TYR A 477 -5.69 -29.54 12.25
N LEU A 478 -5.78 -30.25 13.38
CA LEU A 478 -4.65 -30.86 14.06
C LEU A 478 -4.75 -32.40 13.99
N TYR A 479 -3.64 -33.04 13.62
CA TYR A 479 -3.60 -34.47 13.40
C TYR A 479 -2.35 -35.07 14.06
N LEU A 480 -2.48 -36.30 14.52
CA LEU A 480 -1.32 -37.10 14.97
C LEU A 480 -0.37 -37.38 13.79
N GLU A 481 0.90 -37.59 14.11
CA GLU A 481 1.95 -37.98 13.14
C GLU A 481 1.63 -39.29 12.42
#